data_4cd8b3b85f33e54caac43e83f7f829c4
#
_entry.id   4cd8b3b85f33e54caac43e83f7f829c4
#
_cell.length_a   1.000
_cell.length_b   1.000
_cell.length_c   1.000
_cell.angle_alpha   90.00
_cell.angle_beta   90.00
_cell.angle_gamma   90.00
#
_symmetry.space_group_name_H-M   'P 1'
#
loop_
_entity.id
_entity.type
_entity.pdbx_description
1 polymer ?
#
loop_
_entity_poly.entity_id
_entity_poly.type
_entity_poly.pdbx_seq_one_letter_code
_entity_poly.pdbx_strand_id
1 'polypeptide(L)'
;MWNSFIYFASAAIAFWLLGILFSYKQKRTTASTLIYTIGTLTIGLFIVTLWMELERPPMRTLGETRLLYTLFAPLIGAIIYFRWGYRWILSYSTMMAVVFIIINLAKPETHSKELMPALQSPWFIPHVVVYIFSYALLGASSLVALYGIYARYRQQFDEKLLYVADNLVYVGYSFLTMGLIFGALWAKEAWGHYWTWDPKETWAFITWFGYLTYIHLRYQHRNRVDAALWSLAAAFVILLICWFGISYLPSAQNSIHIYNQ
;
A
#
# COMPACT_ATOMS: atom_id res chain seq x y z
N MET A 1 12.69 -20.39 7.29
CA MET A 1 11.34 -20.13 6.80
C MET A 1 11.25 -19.30 5.52
N TRP A 2 12.01 -18.22 5.33
CA TRP A 2 12.00 -17.50 4.04
C TRP A 2 12.30 -18.41 2.82
N ASN A 3 13.03 -19.50 2.99
CA ASN A 3 13.26 -20.50 1.94
C ASN A 3 11.96 -21.19 1.46
N SER A 4 10.94 -21.26 2.31
CA SER A 4 9.61 -21.80 1.93
C SER A 4 8.71 -20.75 1.30
N PHE A 5 9.07 -19.45 1.37
CA PHE A 5 8.26 -18.34 0.83
C PHE A 5 7.88 -18.54 -0.64
N ILE A 6 8.81 -19.11 -1.44
CA ILE A 6 8.57 -19.37 -2.87
C ILE A 6 7.37 -20.27 -3.11
N TYR A 7 7.13 -21.28 -2.27
CA TYR A 7 5.98 -22.19 -2.41
C TYR A 7 4.67 -21.49 -2.11
N PHE A 8 4.61 -20.67 -1.03
CA PHE A 8 3.44 -19.88 -0.68
C PHE A 8 3.16 -18.80 -1.74
N ALA A 9 4.20 -18.13 -2.22
CA ALA A 9 4.10 -17.13 -3.26
C ALA A 9 3.58 -17.72 -4.58
N SER A 10 4.12 -18.85 -5.02
CA SER A 10 3.68 -19.54 -6.24
C SER A 10 2.24 -19.99 -6.16
N ALA A 11 1.82 -20.56 -5.02
CA ALA A 11 0.44 -20.95 -4.78
C ALA A 11 -0.50 -19.72 -4.80
N ALA A 12 -0.13 -18.63 -4.11
CA ALA A 12 -0.91 -17.41 -4.10
C ALA A 12 -1.09 -16.82 -5.51
N ILE A 13 0.00 -16.72 -6.28
CA ILE A 13 -0.04 -16.23 -7.67
C ILE A 13 -0.97 -17.11 -8.52
N ALA A 14 -0.89 -18.44 -8.39
CA ALA A 14 -1.77 -19.35 -9.12
C ALA A 14 -3.24 -19.10 -8.82
N PHE A 15 -3.62 -18.96 -7.53
CA PHE A 15 -4.99 -18.64 -7.12
C PHE A 15 -5.43 -17.26 -7.60
N TRP A 16 -4.57 -16.23 -7.55
CA TRP A 16 -4.91 -14.91 -8.06
C TRP A 16 -5.15 -14.92 -9.57
N LEU A 17 -4.28 -15.59 -10.35
CA LEU A 17 -4.45 -15.72 -11.79
C LEU A 17 -5.73 -16.48 -12.14
N LEU A 18 -6.02 -17.58 -11.44
CA LEU A 18 -7.28 -18.31 -11.61
C LEU A 18 -8.50 -17.42 -11.29
N GLY A 19 -8.48 -16.71 -10.16
CA GLY A 19 -9.55 -15.79 -9.79
C GLY A 19 -9.78 -14.69 -10.83
N ILE A 20 -8.69 -14.13 -11.38
CA ILE A 20 -8.76 -13.16 -12.50
C ILE A 20 -9.38 -13.80 -13.74
N LEU A 21 -8.90 -14.96 -14.17
CA LEU A 21 -9.44 -15.67 -15.34
C LEU A 21 -10.94 -15.93 -15.20
N PHE A 22 -11.38 -16.41 -14.03
CA PHE A 22 -12.81 -16.59 -13.76
C PHE A 22 -13.58 -15.28 -13.79
N SER A 23 -13.00 -14.17 -13.30
CA SER A 23 -13.64 -12.85 -13.31
C SER A 23 -13.91 -12.34 -14.73
N TYR A 24 -13.04 -12.67 -15.70
CA TYR A 24 -13.22 -12.28 -17.10
C TYR A 24 -14.14 -13.20 -17.90
N LYS A 25 -14.18 -14.51 -17.55
CA LYS A 25 -15.06 -15.49 -18.23
C LYS A 25 -16.52 -15.35 -17.83
N GLN A 26 -16.80 -15.03 -16.58
CA GLN A 26 -18.17 -14.96 -16.06
C GLN A 26 -18.44 -13.58 -15.44
N LYS A 27 -19.68 -13.07 -15.63
CA LYS A 27 -20.09 -11.83 -14.97
C LYS A 27 -20.10 -12.05 -13.45
N ARG A 28 -19.18 -11.36 -12.74
CA ARG A 28 -19.11 -11.15 -11.28
C ARG A 28 -19.62 -12.35 -10.48
N THR A 29 -18.81 -13.40 -10.36
CA THR A 29 -19.15 -14.59 -9.61
C THR A 29 -18.52 -14.56 -8.23
N THR A 30 -19.27 -14.99 -7.23
CA THR A 30 -18.76 -15.25 -5.88
C THR A 30 -17.54 -16.19 -5.95
N ALA A 31 -17.53 -17.15 -6.89
CA ALA A 31 -16.43 -18.08 -7.10
C ALA A 31 -15.12 -17.36 -7.45
N SER A 32 -15.12 -16.35 -8.35
CA SER A 32 -13.89 -15.62 -8.69
C SER A 32 -13.32 -14.88 -7.47
N THR A 33 -14.17 -14.27 -6.67
CA THR A 33 -13.75 -13.60 -5.43
C THR A 33 -13.20 -14.58 -4.42
N LEU A 34 -13.87 -15.73 -4.21
CA LEU A 34 -13.41 -16.76 -3.28
C LEU A 34 -12.03 -17.31 -3.69
N ILE A 35 -11.87 -17.71 -4.95
CA ILE A 35 -10.57 -18.23 -5.46
C ILE A 35 -9.46 -17.18 -5.25
N TYR A 36 -9.74 -15.92 -5.58
CA TYR A 36 -8.77 -14.83 -5.41
C TYR A 36 -8.42 -14.61 -3.94
N THR A 37 -9.42 -14.66 -3.05
CA THR A 37 -9.23 -14.52 -1.60
C THR A 37 -8.41 -15.65 -1.01
N ILE A 38 -8.56 -16.90 -1.51
CA ILE A 38 -7.72 -18.04 -1.10
C ILE A 38 -6.23 -17.72 -1.35
N GLY A 39 -5.89 -17.16 -2.51
CA GLY A 39 -4.51 -16.72 -2.79
C GLY A 39 -4.00 -15.68 -1.78
N THR A 40 -4.86 -14.73 -1.41
CA THR A 40 -4.52 -13.71 -0.40
C THR A 40 -4.34 -14.34 1.00
N LEU A 41 -5.22 -15.28 1.38
CA LEU A 41 -5.10 -16.03 2.63
C LEU A 41 -3.83 -16.91 2.67
N THR A 42 -3.36 -17.41 1.53
CA THR A 42 -2.10 -18.15 1.44
C THR A 42 -0.90 -17.30 1.87
N ILE A 43 -0.85 -16.02 1.46
CA ILE A 43 0.15 -15.06 1.95
C ILE A 43 -0.05 -14.77 3.44
N GLY A 44 -1.31 -14.60 3.88
CA GLY A 44 -1.63 -14.43 5.31
C GLY A 44 -1.13 -15.59 6.16
N LEU A 45 -1.31 -16.83 5.68
CA LEU A 45 -0.80 -18.03 6.34
C LEU A 45 0.73 -18.01 6.46
N PHE A 46 1.44 -17.62 5.38
CA PHE A 46 2.89 -17.45 5.45
C PHE A 46 3.29 -16.41 6.51
N ILE A 47 2.59 -15.29 6.60
CA ILE A 47 2.86 -14.25 7.62
C ILE A 47 2.68 -14.83 9.04
N VAL A 48 1.61 -15.59 9.27
CA VAL A 48 1.36 -16.22 10.57
C VAL A 48 2.44 -17.24 10.91
N THR A 49 2.84 -18.10 9.96
CA THR A 49 3.90 -19.07 10.20
C THR A 49 5.26 -18.39 10.46
N LEU A 50 5.55 -17.31 9.74
CA LEU A 50 6.74 -16.49 9.97
C LEU A 50 6.70 -15.82 11.36
N TRP A 51 5.54 -15.36 11.81
CA TRP A 51 5.35 -14.80 13.15
C TRP A 51 5.69 -15.82 14.23
N MET A 52 5.17 -17.04 14.09
CA MET A 52 5.42 -18.12 15.05
C MET A 52 6.92 -18.49 15.13
N GLU A 53 7.65 -18.45 14.00
CA GLU A 53 9.08 -18.72 13.98
C GLU A 53 9.93 -17.59 14.55
N LEU A 54 9.54 -16.35 14.30
CA LEU A 54 10.26 -15.16 14.77
C LEU A 54 9.96 -14.82 16.24
N GLU A 55 8.95 -15.45 16.83
CA GLU A 55 8.42 -15.11 18.17
C GLU A 55 8.05 -13.62 18.32
N ARG A 56 7.93 -12.92 17.20
CA ARG A 56 7.53 -11.51 17.11
C ARG A 56 6.76 -11.24 15.82
N PRO A 57 5.90 -10.20 15.78
CA PRO A 57 5.23 -9.80 14.55
C PRO A 57 6.22 -9.50 13.42
N PRO A 58 6.05 -10.09 12.21
CA PRO A 58 6.94 -9.87 11.06
C PRO A 58 6.61 -8.55 10.35
N MET A 59 6.93 -7.42 10.99
CA MET A 59 6.54 -6.08 10.54
C MET A 59 7.67 -5.04 10.68
N ARG A 60 8.92 -5.50 10.91
CA ARG A 60 10.04 -4.62 11.28
C ARG A 60 11.12 -4.49 10.21
N THR A 61 11.34 -5.51 9.40
CA THR A 61 12.34 -5.48 8.33
C THR A 61 11.74 -5.02 6.99
N LEU A 62 12.59 -4.61 6.03
CA LEU A 62 12.13 -4.23 4.69
C LEU A 62 11.43 -5.38 3.97
N GLY A 63 11.91 -6.61 4.14
CA GLY A 63 11.25 -7.79 3.56
C GLY A 63 9.87 -8.02 4.16
N GLU A 64 9.73 -7.86 5.48
CA GLU A 64 8.47 -8.02 6.19
C GLU A 64 7.45 -6.93 5.81
N THR A 65 7.87 -5.66 5.65
CA THR A 65 6.97 -4.59 5.21
C THR A 65 6.47 -4.77 3.79
N ARG A 66 7.32 -5.26 2.87
CA ARG A 66 6.93 -5.64 1.52
C ARG A 66 5.95 -6.81 1.51
N LEU A 67 6.12 -7.77 2.42
CA LEU A 67 5.22 -8.89 2.59
C LEU A 67 3.82 -8.43 3.03
N LEU A 68 3.73 -7.44 3.94
CA LEU A 68 2.46 -6.82 4.30
C LEU A 68 1.77 -6.16 3.11
N TYR A 69 2.52 -5.46 2.25
CA TYR A 69 1.94 -4.89 1.04
C TYR A 69 1.45 -5.97 0.07
N THR A 70 2.20 -7.08 -0.03
CA THR A 70 1.78 -8.28 -0.80
C THR A 70 0.46 -8.87 -0.30
N LEU A 71 0.14 -8.70 0.98
CA LEU A 71 -1.14 -9.10 1.56
C LEU A 71 -2.24 -8.05 1.29
N PHE A 72 -1.97 -6.78 1.60
CA PHE A 72 -2.99 -5.73 1.59
C PHE A 72 -3.44 -5.32 0.18
N ALA A 73 -2.55 -5.27 -0.79
CA ALA A 73 -2.92 -4.87 -2.14
C ALA A 73 -3.94 -5.83 -2.79
N PRO A 74 -3.76 -7.17 -2.79
CA PRO A 74 -4.79 -8.10 -3.27
C PRO A 74 -6.06 -8.11 -2.41
N LEU A 75 -5.94 -7.96 -1.10
CA LEU A 75 -7.10 -7.85 -0.21
C LEU A 75 -8.00 -6.67 -0.60
N ILE A 76 -7.43 -5.50 -0.77
CA ILE A 76 -8.14 -4.29 -1.19
C ILE A 76 -8.68 -4.47 -2.61
N GLY A 77 -7.91 -5.06 -3.52
CA GLY A 77 -8.35 -5.40 -4.87
C GLY A 77 -9.59 -6.29 -4.87
N ALA A 78 -9.60 -7.33 -4.02
CA ALA A 78 -10.76 -8.22 -3.85
C ALA A 78 -11.99 -7.48 -3.31
N ILE A 79 -11.82 -6.61 -2.31
CA ILE A 79 -12.89 -5.79 -1.73
C ILE A 79 -13.49 -4.86 -2.80
N ILE A 80 -12.64 -4.16 -3.57
CA ILE A 80 -13.10 -3.25 -4.62
C ILE A 80 -13.83 -4.04 -5.72
N TYR A 81 -13.30 -5.16 -6.14
CA TYR A 81 -13.96 -6.01 -7.12
C TYR A 81 -15.31 -6.53 -6.62
N PHE A 82 -15.36 -7.03 -5.40
CA PHE A 82 -16.59 -7.52 -4.77
C PHE A 82 -17.63 -6.41 -4.62
N ARG A 83 -17.21 -5.19 -4.26
CA ARG A 83 -18.13 -4.07 -3.99
C ARG A 83 -18.61 -3.38 -5.28
N TRP A 84 -17.70 -3.12 -6.24
CA TRP A 84 -17.98 -2.29 -7.41
C TRP A 84 -17.85 -3.02 -8.76
N GLY A 85 -17.29 -4.24 -8.80
CA GLY A 85 -17.22 -5.07 -10.01
C GLY A 85 -16.09 -4.71 -10.98
N TYR A 86 -15.14 -3.87 -10.62
CA TYR A 86 -14.02 -3.49 -11.49
C TYR A 86 -12.97 -4.60 -11.58
N ARG A 87 -13.02 -5.40 -12.67
CA ARG A 87 -12.16 -6.58 -12.87
C ARG A 87 -10.68 -6.22 -13.01
N TRP A 88 -10.38 -5.11 -13.67
CA TRP A 88 -9.01 -4.65 -13.89
C TRP A 88 -8.24 -4.41 -12.58
N ILE A 89 -8.94 -4.08 -11.49
CA ILE A 89 -8.30 -3.86 -10.19
C ILE A 89 -7.67 -5.14 -9.62
N LEU A 90 -8.25 -6.32 -9.89
CA LEU A 90 -7.67 -7.60 -9.50
C LEU A 90 -6.34 -7.83 -10.22
N SER A 91 -6.30 -7.60 -11.53
CA SER A 91 -5.08 -7.75 -12.33
C SER A 91 -3.97 -6.83 -11.84
N TYR A 92 -4.32 -5.58 -11.55
CA TYR A 92 -3.36 -4.62 -11.04
C TYR A 92 -2.87 -4.97 -9.62
N SER A 93 -3.77 -5.27 -8.70
CA SER A 93 -3.40 -5.64 -7.33
C SER A 93 -2.49 -6.87 -7.31
N THR A 94 -2.76 -7.84 -8.19
CA THR A 94 -1.88 -9.01 -8.37
C THR A 94 -0.52 -8.60 -8.93
N MET A 95 -0.47 -7.74 -9.95
CA MET A 95 0.80 -7.26 -10.51
C MET A 95 1.65 -6.58 -9.44
N MET A 96 1.06 -5.72 -8.62
CA MET A 96 1.76 -5.05 -7.52
C MET A 96 2.26 -6.05 -6.48
N ALA A 97 1.44 -7.02 -6.08
CA ALA A 97 1.85 -8.06 -5.15
C ALA A 97 3.02 -8.90 -5.71
N VAL A 98 2.96 -9.26 -6.98
CA VAL A 98 4.03 -10.02 -7.67
C VAL A 98 5.33 -9.23 -7.72
N VAL A 99 5.30 -7.91 -7.96
CA VAL A 99 6.50 -7.06 -7.91
C VAL A 99 7.16 -7.16 -6.52
N PHE A 100 6.40 -7.05 -5.43
CA PHE A 100 6.97 -7.16 -4.08
C PHE A 100 7.44 -8.58 -3.75
N ILE A 101 6.77 -9.63 -4.25
CA ILE A 101 7.24 -11.01 -4.14
C ILE A 101 8.60 -11.15 -4.82
N ILE A 102 8.73 -10.67 -6.06
CA ILE A 102 9.99 -10.76 -6.82
C ILE A 102 11.10 -10.00 -6.08
N ILE A 103 10.83 -8.81 -5.58
CA ILE A 103 11.83 -8.03 -4.82
C ILE A 103 12.27 -8.79 -3.56
N ASN A 104 11.35 -9.41 -2.83
CA ASN A 104 11.66 -10.19 -1.64
C ASN A 104 12.49 -11.44 -1.97
N LEU A 105 12.21 -12.11 -3.08
CA LEU A 105 13.00 -13.27 -3.53
C LEU A 105 14.39 -12.86 -4.04
N ALA A 106 14.49 -11.70 -4.69
CA ALA A 106 15.74 -11.19 -5.26
C ALA A 106 16.69 -10.55 -4.22
N LYS A 107 16.17 -10.12 -3.06
CA LYS A 107 16.91 -9.38 -2.03
C LYS A 107 16.79 -10.04 -0.65
N PRO A 108 17.37 -11.27 -0.45
CA PRO A 108 17.30 -11.98 0.82
C PRO A 108 18.00 -11.25 1.97
N GLU A 109 18.93 -10.34 1.69
CA GLU A 109 19.58 -9.49 2.69
C GLU A 109 18.59 -8.62 3.48
N THR A 110 17.42 -8.34 2.91
CA THR A 110 16.37 -7.56 3.59
C THR A 110 15.55 -8.37 4.61
N HIS A 111 15.86 -9.66 4.77
CA HIS A 111 15.24 -10.57 5.73
C HIS A 111 16.03 -10.68 7.04
N SER A 112 16.98 -9.78 7.29
CA SER A 112 17.85 -9.80 8.48
C SER A 112 17.05 -9.92 9.78
N LYS A 113 17.56 -10.72 10.72
CA LYS A 113 16.99 -10.87 12.06
C LYS A 113 17.46 -9.77 13.02
N GLU A 114 18.55 -9.10 12.69
CA GLU A 114 19.08 -8.00 13.51
C GLU A 114 18.20 -6.78 13.40
N LEU A 115 17.70 -6.32 14.52
CA LEU A 115 16.83 -5.15 14.61
C LEU A 115 17.57 -4.00 15.28
N MET A 116 17.59 -2.86 14.64
CA MET A 116 18.04 -1.62 15.28
C MET A 116 17.16 -1.28 16.51
N PRO A 117 17.72 -0.70 17.56
CA PRO A 117 16.96 -0.33 18.77
C PRO A 117 15.68 0.46 18.48
N ALA A 118 15.73 1.42 17.55
CA ALA A 118 14.59 2.23 17.15
C ALA A 118 13.39 1.40 16.63
N LEU A 119 13.65 0.25 15.98
CA LEU A 119 12.61 -0.64 15.42
C LEU A 119 11.98 -1.55 16.48
N GLN A 120 12.47 -1.52 17.72
CA GLN A 120 11.95 -2.36 18.81
C GLN A 120 10.81 -1.71 19.58
N SER A 121 10.53 -0.42 19.35
CA SER A 121 9.42 0.29 19.97
C SER A 121 8.06 -0.37 19.67
N PRO A 122 7.15 -0.48 20.64
CA PRO A 122 5.81 -0.99 20.45
C PRO A 122 4.98 -0.13 19.47
N TRP A 123 5.28 1.17 19.33
CA TRP A 123 4.60 2.09 18.41
C TRP A 123 5.00 1.91 16.96
N PHE A 124 6.17 1.30 16.71
CA PHE A 124 6.63 1.04 15.35
C PHE A 124 5.67 0.13 14.57
N ILE A 125 5.17 -0.93 15.20
CA ILE A 125 4.28 -1.91 14.55
C ILE A 125 2.96 -1.27 14.10
N PRO A 126 2.16 -0.60 14.95
CA PRO A 126 0.94 0.04 14.51
C PRO A 126 1.20 1.13 13.46
N HIS A 127 2.30 1.90 13.59
CA HIS A 127 2.72 2.87 12.58
C HIS A 127 2.88 2.22 11.20
N VAL A 128 3.68 1.17 11.11
CA VAL A 128 3.96 0.48 9.84
C VAL A 128 2.71 -0.16 9.25
N VAL A 129 1.91 -0.86 10.07
CA VAL A 129 0.72 -1.57 9.59
C VAL A 129 -0.31 -0.60 9.00
N VAL A 130 -0.63 0.49 9.72
CA VAL A 130 -1.62 1.46 9.23
C VAL A 130 -1.11 2.23 8.02
N TYR A 131 0.20 2.53 7.95
CA TYR A 131 0.77 3.17 6.77
C TYR A 131 0.72 2.28 5.54
N ILE A 132 1.14 1.02 5.65
CA ILE A 132 1.13 0.09 4.50
C ILE A 132 -0.30 -0.17 4.02
N PHE A 133 -1.25 -0.29 4.95
CA PHE A 133 -2.67 -0.41 4.60
C PHE A 133 -3.19 0.85 3.90
N SER A 134 -2.87 2.03 4.44
CA SER A 134 -3.18 3.32 3.80
C SER A 134 -2.61 3.41 2.39
N TYR A 135 -1.32 3.08 2.21
CA TYR A 135 -0.65 3.14 0.91
C TYR A 135 -1.28 2.21 -0.12
N ALA A 136 -1.77 1.05 0.30
CA ALA A 136 -2.49 0.15 -0.59
C ALA A 136 -3.84 0.74 -1.05
N LEU A 137 -4.60 1.40 -0.15
CA LEU A 137 -5.84 2.11 -0.51
C LEU A 137 -5.58 3.33 -1.40
N LEU A 138 -4.61 4.14 -1.03
CA LEU A 138 -4.25 5.36 -1.77
C LEU A 138 -3.64 5.03 -3.14
N GLY A 139 -2.86 3.96 -3.23
CA GLY A 139 -2.38 3.42 -4.50
C GLY A 139 -3.52 2.95 -5.39
N ALA A 140 -4.48 2.19 -4.85
CA ALA A 140 -5.67 1.78 -5.59
C ALA A 140 -6.49 2.99 -6.07
N SER A 141 -6.67 4.03 -5.23
CA SER A 141 -7.37 5.25 -5.62
C SER A 141 -6.72 5.98 -6.78
N SER A 142 -5.38 6.01 -6.80
CA SER A 142 -4.61 6.68 -7.85
C SER A 142 -4.71 5.96 -9.19
N LEU A 143 -4.85 4.63 -9.16
CA LEU A 143 -5.12 3.88 -10.38
C LEU A 143 -6.52 4.13 -10.92
N VAL A 144 -7.50 4.24 -10.02
CA VAL A 144 -8.84 4.67 -10.43
C VAL A 144 -8.75 6.05 -11.09
N ALA A 145 -7.91 6.96 -10.55
CA ALA A 145 -7.69 8.27 -11.16
C ALA A 145 -7.02 8.19 -12.54
N LEU A 146 -5.95 7.41 -12.67
CA LEU A 146 -5.27 7.21 -13.97
C LEU A 146 -6.19 6.58 -15.02
N TYR A 147 -6.96 5.58 -14.61
CA TYR A 147 -7.99 5.01 -15.48
C TYR A 147 -9.08 6.04 -15.84
N GLY A 148 -9.47 6.88 -14.87
CA GLY A 148 -10.41 7.99 -15.08
C GLY A 148 -9.89 9.01 -16.11
N ILE A 149 -8.60 9.39 -16.01
CA ILE A 149 -7.94 10.27 -17.00
C ILE A 149 -7.96 9.63 -18.39
N TYR A 150 -7.60 8.35 -18.48
CA TYR A 150 -7.66 7.61 -19.74
C TYR A 150 -9.09 7.55 -20.32
N ALA A 151 -10.08 7.24 -19.48
CA ALA A 151 -11.49 7.18 -19.89
C ALA A 151 -12.02 8.56 -20.35
N ARG A 152 -11.57 9.65 -19.71
CA ARG A 152 -11.87 11.04 -20.15
C ARG A 152 -11.32 11.30 -21.55
N TYR A 153 -10.06 10.94 -21.77
CA TYR A 153 -9.44 11.07 -23.10
C TYR A 153 -10.21 10.27 -24.17
N ARG A 154 -10.74 9.09 -23.81
CA ARG A 154 -11.53 8.22 -24.69
C ARG A 154 -13.02 8.60 -24.77
N GLN A 155 -13.45 9.65 -24.09
CA GLN A 155 -14.86 10.07 -23.98
C GLN A 155 -15.80 8.98 -23.42
N GLN A 156 -15.28 8.11 -22.57
CA GLN A 156 -15.98 6.97 -21.95
C GLN A 156 -15.96 7.06 -20.41
N PHE A 157 -15.89 8.27 -19.88
CA PHE A 157 -15.78 8.49 -18.44
C PHE A 157 -17.10 8.16 -17.73
N ASP A 158 -17.01 7.35 -16.64
CA ASP A 158 -18.12 7.06 -15.73
C ASP A 158 -17.86 7.76 -14.40
N GLU A 159 -18.80 8.58 -13.95
CA GLU A 159 -18.70 9.31 -12.66
C GLU A 159 -18.59 8.37 -11.44
N LYS A 160 -19.01 7.10 -11.57
CA LYS A 160 -18.81 6.09 -10.54
C LYS A 160 -17.33 5.87 -10.18
N LEU A 161 -16.42 6.16 -11.11
CA LEU A 161 -14.98 6.10 -10.85
C LEU A 161 -14.57 7.11 -9.76
N LEU A 162 -15.11 8.34 -9.82
CA LEU A 162 -14.86 9.34 -8.76
C LEU A 162 -15.41 8.89 -7.42
N TYR A 163 -16.60 8.30 -7.39
CA TYR A 163 -17.17 7.79 -6.14
C TYR A 163 -16.29 6.70 -5.52
N VAL A 164 -15.72 5.81 -6.33
CA VAL A 164 -14.77 4.78 -5.86
C VAL A 164 -13.49 5.44 -5.36
N ALA A 165 -12.91 6.38 -6.13
CA ALA A 165 -11.71 7.11 -5.73
C ALA A 165 -11.92 7.86 -4.41
N ASP A 166 -13.03 8.60 -4.26
CA ASP A 166 -13.38 9.34 -3.04
C ASP A 166 -13.42 8.40 -1.82
N ASN A 167 -14.12 7.25 -1.91
CA ASN A 167 -14.20 6.29 -0.81
C ASN A 167 -12.83 5.73 -0.42
N LEU A 168 -12.00 5.37 -1.40
CA LEU A 168 -10.66 4.85 -1.16
C LEU A 168 -9.76 5.92 -0.52
N VAL A 169 -9.87 7.18 -0.98
CA VAL A 169 -9.09 8.29 -0.40
C VAL A 169 -9.56 8.59 1.01
N TYR A 170 -10.85 8.68 1.28
CA TYR A 170 -11.32 9.00 2.64
C TYR A 170 -10.86 7.96 3.66
N VAL A 171 -11.00 6.68 3.35
CA VAL A 171 -10.51 5.61 4.23
C VAL A 171 -8.99 5.64 4.29
N GLY A 172 -8.30 5.66 3.15
CA GLY A 172 -6.83 5.68 3.09
C GLY A 172 -6.22 6.87 3.82
N TYR A 173 -6.80 8.06 3.67
CA TYR A 173 -6.36 9.28 4.34
C TYR A 173 -6.56 9.22 5.86
N SER A 174 -7.64 8.62 6.33
CA SER A 174 -7.86 8.40 7.77
C SER A 174 -6.75 7.51 8.35
N PHE A 175 -6.41 6.40 7.67
CA PHE A 175 -5.30 5.54 8.08
C PHE A 175 -3.94 6.25 7.93
N LEU A 176 -3.74 7.09 6.90
CA LEU A 176 -2.52 7.90 6.75
C LEU A 176 -2.34 8.84 7.96
N THR A 177 -3.41 9.48 8.40
CA THR A 177 -3.41 10.38 9.57
C THR A 177 -3.09 9.61 10.84
N MET A 178 -3.70 8.44 11.06
CA MET A 178 -3.37 7.56 12.18
C MET A 178 -1.89 7.15 12.14
N GLY A 179 -1.38 6.84 10.95
CA GLY A 179 0.02 6.49 10.75
C GLY A 179 0.98 7.62 11.13
N LEU A 180 0.65 8.88 10.81
CA LEU A 180 1.42 10.06 11.27
C LEU A 180 1.45 10.14 12.80
N ILE A 181 0.30 9.96 13.46
CA ILE A 181 0.20 10.02 14.93
C ILE A 181 1.05 8.91 15.57
N PHE A 182 0.89 7.66 15.11
CA PHE A 182 1.70 6.54 15.62
C PHE A 182 3.19 6.73 15.32
N GLY A 183 3.53 7.32 14.18
CA GLY A 183 4.90 7.68 13.83
C GLY A 183 5.50 8.72 14.79
N ALA A 184 4.73 9.73 15.18
CA ALA A 184 5.16 10.71 16.15
C ALA A 184 5.37 10.09 17.57
N LEU A 185 4.49 9.16 17.99
CA LEU A 185 4.66 8.42 19.22
C LEU A 185 5.90 7.53 19.19
N TRP A 186 6.12 6.86 18.05
CA TRP A 186 7.32 6.08 17.81
C TRP A 186 8.59 6.95 17.86
N ALA A 187 8.61 8.09 17.16
CA ALA A 187 9.73 9.03 17.15
C ALA A 187 10.07 9.53 18.56
N LYS A 188 9.04 9.83 19.35
CA LYS A 188 9.23 10.26 20.76
C LYS A 188 9.94 9.19 21.60
N GLU A 189 9.59 7.93 21.41
CA GLU A 189 10.22 6.82 22.15
C GLU A 189 11.63 6.52 21.63
N ALA A 190 11.83 6.53 20.31
CA ALA A 190 13.09 6.17 19.68
C ALA A 190 14.16 7.26 19.79
N TRP A 191 13.77 8.53 19.67
CA TRP A 191 14.70 9.69 19.56
C TRP A 191 14.41 10.84 20.53
N GLY A 192 13.40 10.73 21.38
CA GLY A 192 13.07 11.74 22.39
C GLY A 192 12.20 12.91 21.92
N HIS A 193 11.87 13.01 20.63
CA HIS A 193 11.08 14.08 20.03
C HIS A 193 9.92 13.51 19.22
N TYR A 194 8.75 14.16 19.25
CA TYR A 194 7.60 13.75 18.44
C TYR A 194 7.78 14.07 16.95
N TRP A 195 8.50 15.16 16.65
CA TRP A 195 8.66 15.67 15.30
C TRP A 195 9.88 16.59 15.22
N THR A 196 10.74 16.38 14.24
CA THR A 196 12.00 17.15 14.05
C THR A 196 12.15 17.75 12.69
N TRP A 197 11.16 17.60 11.82
CA TRP A 197 11.23 17.96 10.40
C TRP A 197 12.33 17.19 9.65
N ASP A 198 12.63 15.99 10.11
CA ASP A 198 13.45 15.06 9.36
C ASP A 198 12.93 14.92 7.92
N PRO A 199 13.78 14.68 6.92
CA PRO A 199 13.37 14.54 5.54
C PRO A 199 12.22 13.55 5.34
N LYS A 200 12.18 12.40 6.04
CA LYS A 200 11.05 11.45 5.93
C LYS A 200 9.77 11.98 6.56
N GLU A 201 9.86 12.66 7.70
CA GLU A 201 8.72 13.31 8.34
C GLU A 201 8.14 14.41 7.44
N THR A 202 9.02 15.24 6.87
CA THR A 202 8.64 16.32 5.95
C THR A 202 7.90 15.77 4.71
N TRP A 203 8.42 14.72 4.08
CA TRP A 203 7.76 14.11 2.93
C TRP A 203 6.48 13.37 3.29
N ALA A 204 6.40 12.80 4.49
CA ALA A 204 5.15 12.23 5.00
C ALA A 204 4.07 13.31 5.17
N PHE A 205 4.44 14.49 5.69
CA PHE A 205 3.55 15.64 5.80
C PHE A 205 3.12 16.19 4.41
N ILE A 206 4.06 16.32 3.47
CA ILE A 206 3.75 16.73 2.09
C ILE A 206 2.77 15.74 1.44
N THR A 207 2.97 14.43 1.66
CA THR A 207 2.06 13.40 1.17
C THR A 207 0.66 13.56 1.77
N TRP A 208 0.56 13.74 3.07
CA TRP A 208 -0.69 13.98 3.78
C TRP A 208 -1.42 15.22 3.24
N PHE A 209 -0.69 16.32 3.01
CA PHE A 209 -1.22 17.55 2.45
C PHE A 209 -1.67 17.38 0.98
N GLY A 210 -0.95 16.57 0.19
CA GLY A 210 -1.34 16.25 -1.18
C GLY A 210 -2.72 15.58 -1.27
N TYR A 211 -2.98 14.59 -0.42
CA TYR A 211 -4.30 13.94 -0.37
C TYR A 211 -5.37 14.86 0.25
N LEU A 212 -5.03 15.70 1.23
CA LEU A 212 -5.94 16.72 1.74
C LEU A 212 -6.37 17.69 0.64
N THR A 213 -5.45 18.09 -0.23
CA THR A 213 -5.75 18.95 -1.39
C THR A 213 -6.77 18.29 -2.32
N TYR A 214 -6.64 16.99 -2.61
CA TYR A 214 -7.66 16.26 -3.36
C TYR A 214 -9.02 16.31 -2.68
N ILE A 215 -9.07 15.99 -1.38
CA ILE A 215 -10.32 16.01 -0.60
C ILE A 215 -10.98 17.39 -0.65
N HIS A 216 -10.19 18.47 -0.50
CA HIS A 216 -10.66 19.83 -0.56
C HIS A 216 -11.21 20.21 -1.94
N LEU A 217 -10.51 19.84 -3.02
CA LEU A 217 -10.98 20.03 -4.39
C LEU A 217 -12.32 19.31 -4.63
N ARG A 218 -12.45 18.08 -4.16
CA ARG A 218 -13.68 17.29 -4.29
C ARG A 218 -14.84 17.89 -3.50
N TYR A 219 -14.57 18.45 -2.33
CA TYR A 219 -15.58 19.07 -1.51
C TYR A 219 -16.09 20.41 -2.09
N GLN A 220 -15.16 21.28 -2.49
CA GLN A 220 -15.52 22.63 -2.97
C GLN A 220 -15.86 22.72 -4.46
N HIS A 221 -15.23 21.87 -5.28
CA HIS A 221 -15.30 21.98 -6.75
C HIS A 221 -15.65 20.65 -7.40
N ARG A 222 -16.81 20.08 -7.07
CA ARG A 222 -17.29 18.78 -7.58
C ARG A 222 -17.30 18.66 -9.10
N ASN A 223 -17.50 19.75 -9.82
CA ASN A 223 -17.54 19.81 -11.28
C ASN A 223 -16.15 19.83 -11.93
N ARG A 224 -15.08 20.08 -11.17
CA ARG A 224 -13.69 20.08 -11.70
C ARG A 224 -13.09 18.66 -11.70
N VAL A 225 -13.70 17.76 -12.46
CA VAL A 225 -13.32 16.35 -12.53
C VAL A 225 -11.85 16.15 -12.89
N ASP A 226 -11.37 16.82 -13.95
CA ASP A 226 -10.00 16.67 -14.43
C ASP A 226 -8.97 17.13 -13.38
N ALA A 227 -9.21 18.26 -12.72
CA ALA A 227 -8.35 18.74 -11.65
C ALA A 227 -8.29 17.75 -10.48
N ALA A 228 -9.40 17.14 -10.12
CA ALA A 228 -9.44 16.11 -9.08
C ALA A 228 -8.64 14.86 -9.47
N LEU A 229 -8.81 14.34 -10.68
CA LEU A 229 -8.09 13.17 -11.16
C LEU A 229 -6.57 13.41 -11.21
N TRP A 230 -6.15 14.56 -11.73
CA TRP A 230 -4.73 14.93 -11.79
C TRP A 230 -4.12 15.21 -10.40
N SER A 231 -4.87 15.84 -9.50
CA SER A 231 -4.39 16.06 -8.12
C SER A 231 -4.18 14.73 -7.38
N LEU A 232 -5.07 13.75 -7.59
CA LEU A 232 -4.94 12.43 -7.00
C LEU A 232 -3.77 11.65 -7.58
N ALA A 233 -3.54 11.72 -8.89
CA ALA A 233 -2.37 11.13 -9.53
C ALA A 233 -1.06 11.77 -9.02
N ALA A 234 -1.03 13.10 -8.87
CA ALA A 234 0.12 13.83 -8.33
C ALA A 234 0.40 13.47 -6.86
N ALA A 235 -0.65 13.37 -6.02
CA ALA A 235 -0.51 12.95 -4.62
C ALA A 235 0.13 11.56 -4.49
N PHE A 236 -0.16 10.66 -5.42
CA PHE A 236 0.48 9.34 -5.43
C PHE A 236 1.97 9.39 -5.83
N VAL A 237 2.34 10.24 -6.77
CA VAL A 237 3.77 10.45 -7.08
C VAL A 237 4.52 10.95 -5.84
N ILE A 238 3.94 11.89 -5.09
CA ILE A 238 4.48 12.38 -3.83
C ILE A 238 4.63 11.23 -2.82
N LEU A 239 3.62 10.37 -2.69
CA LEU A 239 3.66 9.19 -1.82
C LEU A 239 4.80 8.24 -2.22
N LEU A 240 4.99 7.98 -3.51
CA LEU A 240 6.08 7.12 -3.99
C LEU A 240 7.47 7.72 -3.70
N ILE A 241 7.61 9.04 -3.81
CA ILE A 241 8.84 9.75 -3.42
C ILE A 241 9.06 9.59 -1.92
N CYS A 242 8.03 9.78 -1.10
CA CYS A 242 8.10 9.61 0.35
C CYS A 242 8.53 8.19 0.73
N TRP A 243 7.99 7.17 0.08
CA TRP A 243 8.25 5.78 0.45
C TRP A 243 9.59 5.26 -0.07
N PHE A 244 9.87 5.49 -1.36
CA PHE A 244 11.06 4.94 -2.03
C PHE A 244 12.10 5.99 -2.38
N GLY A 245 11.64 7.16 -2.84
CA GLY A 245 12.50 8.16 -3.47
C GLY A 245 13.40 8.90 -2.49
N ILE A 246 12.92 9.12 -1.27
CA ILE A 246 13.62 9.97 -0.30
C ILE A 246 15.02 9.46 0.02
N SER A 247 15.23 8.14 0.08
CA SER A 247 16.53 7.54 0.37
C SER A 247 17.61 7.85 -0.68
N TYR A 248 17.20 8.31 -1.88
CA TYR A 248 18.08 8.71 -2.98
C TYR A 248 18.28 10.22 -3.07
N LEU A 249 17.56 11.01 -2.26
CA LEU A 249 17.69 12.47 -2.27
C LEU A 249 18.90 12.91 -1.41
N PRO A 250 19.66 13.95 -1.83
CA PRO A 250 20.78 14.47 -1.03
C PRO A 250 20.37 14.89 0.38
N SER A 251 19.13 15.36 0.56
CA SER A 251 18.59 15.75 1.86
C SER A 251 18.48 14.58 2.84
N ALA A 252 18.42 13.34 2.35
CA ALA A 252 18.27 12.15 3.20
C ALA A 252 19.58 11.74 3.89
N GLN A 253 20.75 12.23 3.47
CA GLN A 253 22.04 11.86 4.06
C GLN A 253 22.13 12.17 5.57
N ASN A 254 21.36 13.14 6.04
CA ASN A 254 21.29 13.54 7.45
C ASN A 254 20.02 13.03 8.15
N SER A 255 19.25 12.13 7.53
CA SER A 255 18.01 11.60 8.13
C SER A 255 18.32 10.57 9.18
N ILE A 256 17.70 10.70 10.36
CA ILE A 256 17.74 9.70 11.44
C ILE A 256 16.96 8.42 11.08
N HIS A 257 16.19 8.44 10.00
CA HIS A 257 15.38 7.32 9.49
C HIS A 257 16.10 6.50 8.40
N ILE A 258 17.42 6.66 8.20
CA ILE A 258 18.19 5.82 7.28
C ILE A 258 18.67 4.59 8.04
N TYR A 259 18.09 3.43 7.71
CA TYR A 259 18.38 2.14 8.36
C TYR A 259 19.25 1.20 7.51
N ASN A 260 19.67 1.64 6.32
CA ASN A 260 20.49 0.87 5.40
C ASN A 260 21.66 1.72 4.90
N GLN A 261 22.76 1.60 5.55
CA GLN A 261 24.08 1.80 4.96
C GLN A 261 24.86 0.51 5.07
#